data_7d071ba06d510fc3d4c2e06cef742a0d
#
_entry.id   7d071ba06d510fc3d4c2e06cef742a0d
#
_cell.length_a   1.000
_cell.length_b   1.000
_cell.length_c   1.000
_cell.angle_alpha   90.00
_cell.angle_beta   90.00
_cell.angle_gamma   90.00
#
_symmetry.space_group_name_H-M   'P 1'
#
loop_
_entity.id
_entity.type
_entity.pdbx_description
1 polymer ?
#
loop_
_entity_poly.entity_id
_entity_poly.type
_entity_poly.pdbx_seq_one_letter_code
_entity_poly.pdbx_strand_id
1 'polypeptide(L)'
;MRGILTLILNIIWLLTAGWSLFLGYVLAGIIACILVVTIPFGLASFRIAGFVIWPFGREVVDTHRGGAMSAVGNVIWFLVAGLWLAIAHVLTAVAQAVTIIGIPLAWANIKLIPVTCFPFGKEVISSSDARAQMFPTAR
;
A
#
# COMPACT_ATOMS: atom_id res chain seq x y z
N MET A 1 15.06 19.36 5.18
CA MET A 1 14.71 19.23 3.75
C MET A 1 13.93 17.96 3.43
N ARG A 2 14.36 16.79 3.90
CA ARG A 2 13.61 15.53 3.60
C ARG A 2 12.15 15.58 4.06
N GLY A 3 11.86 16.13 5.23
CA GLY A 3 10.48 16.21 5.73
C GLY A 3 9.56 17.10 4.89
N ILE A 4 10.07 18.23 4.41
CA ILE A 4 9.29 19.16 3.57
C ILE A 4 9.02 18.52 2.20
N LEU A 5 10.01 17.88 1.60
CA LEU A 5 9.83 17.17 0.34
C LEU A 5 8.81 16.03 0.46
N THR A 6 8.90 15.25 1.53
CA THR A 6 7.92 14.18 1.82
C THR A 6 6.51 14.76 1.97
N LEU A 7 6.34 15.87 2.65
CA LEU A 7 5.06 16.54 2.81
C LEU A 7 4.50 17.00 1.46
N ILE A 8 5.33 17.67 0.65
CA ILE A 8 4.92 18.14 -0.68
C ILE A 8 4.51 16.98 -1.57
N LEU A 9 5.29 15.90 -1.61
CA LEU A 9 4.97 14.70 -2.41
C LEU A 9 3.66 14.05 -1.95
N ASN A 10 3.41 13.96 -0.65
CA ASN A 10 2.15 13.43 -0.14
C ASN A 10 0.94 14.32 -0.50
N ILE A 11 1.10 15.64 -0.48
CA ILE A 11 0.03 16.56 -0.87
C ILE A 11 -0.27 16.41 -2.37
N ILE A 12 0.76 16.40 -3.23
CA ILE A 12 0.58 16.21 -4.67
C ILE A 12 -0.04 14.84 -4.96
N TRP A 13 0.43 13.80 -4.27
CA TRP A 13 -0.14 12.46 -4.37
C TRP A 13 -1.62 12.44 -4.00
N LEU A 14 -1.97 13.02 -2.85
CA LEU A 14 -3.36 13.08 -2.39
C LEU A 14 -4.27 13.75 -3.41
N LEU A 15 -3.82 14.85 -4.02
CA LEU A 15 -4.60 15.62 -5.00
C LEU A 15 -4.72 14.88 -6.36
N THR A 16 -3.74 14.08 -6.74
CA THR A 16 -3.70 13.43 -8.06
C THR A 16 -4.33 12.04 -8.09
N ALA A 17 -3.99 11.19 -7.13
CA ALA A 17 -4.40 9.78 -7.17
C ALA A 17 -4.76 9.20 -5.78
N GLY A 18 -4.16 9.72 -4.71
CA GLY A 18 -4.25 9.11 -3.38
C GLY A 18 -5.69 8.97 -2.87
N TRP A 19 -6.51 9.97 -3.08
CA TRP A 19 -7.91 9.95 -2.63
C TRP A 19 -8.77 8.91 -3.37
N SER A 20 -8.58 8.77 -4.69
CA SER A 20 -9.36 7.82 -5.49
C SER A 20 -8.97 6.37 -5.19
N LEU A 21 -7.68 6.11 -5.05
CA LEU A 21 -7.18 4.79 -4.64
C LEU A 21 -7.61 4.45 -3.21
N PHE A 22 -7.54 5.41 -2.29
CA PHE A 22 -8.04 5.26 -0.93
C PHE A 22 -9.52 4.84 -0.91
N LEU A 23 -10.37 5.55 -1.67
CA LEU A 23 -11.79 5.20 -1.78
C LEU A 23 -12.00 3.79 -2.35
N GLY A 24 -11.19 3.38 -3.32
CA GLY A 24 -11.22 2.03 -3.88
C GLY A 24 -10.95 0.97 -2.80
N TYR A 25 -9.95 1.16 -1.95
CA TYR A 25 -9.64 0.25 -0.86
C TYR A 25 -10.71 0.26 0.25
N VAL A 26 -11.25 1.42 0.58
CA VAL A 26 -12.36 1.53 1.55
C VAL A 26 -13.59 0.79 1.04
N LEU A 27 -13.95 0.98 -0.24
CA LEU A 27 -15.07 0.29 -0.84
C LEU A 27 -14.87 -1.24 -0.85
N ALA A 28 -13.70 -1.69 -1.28
CA ALA A 28 -13.34 -3.11 -1.24
C ALA A 28 -13.41 -3.68 0.19
N GLY A 29 -12.95 -2.91 1.17
CA GLY A 29 -13.01 -3.27 2.58
C GLY A 29 -14.43 -3.39 3.10
N ILE A 30 -15.31 -2.45 2.76
CA ILE A 30 -16.73 -2.47 3.15
C ILE A 30 -17.43 -3.70 2.54
N ILE A 31 -17.25 -3.96 1.24
CA ILE A 31 -17.82 -5.11 0.56
C ILE A 31 -17.34 -6.41 1.21
N ALA A 32 -16.04 -6.52 1.48
CA ALA A 32 -15.46 -7.69 2.14
C ALA A 32 -16.01 -7.90 3.56
N CYS A 33 -16.26 -6.83 4.31
CA CYS A 33 -16.83 -6.93 5.66
C CYS A 33 -18.31 -7.33 5.66
N ILE A 34 -19.09 -6.92 4.66
CA ILE A 34 -20.50 -7.31 4.51
C ILE A 34 -20.62 -8.83 4.35
N LEU A 35 -19.68 -9.46 3.68
CA LEU A 35 -19.65 -10.90 3.44
C LEU A 35 -19.08 -11.70 4.63
N VAL A 36 -19.14 -11.26 5.83
CA VAL A 36 -18.73 -11.83 7.12
C VAL A 36 -17.49 -12.75 7.06
N VAL A 37 -17.49 -13.77 6.19
CA VAL A 37 -16.39 -14.74 5.99
C VAL A 37 -15.11 -14.04 5.50
N THR A 38 -15.24 -12.90 4.84
CA THR A 38 -14.13 -12.12 4.26
C THR A 38 -13.73 -10.91 5.11
N ILE A 39 -14.19 -10.83 6.37
CA ILE A 39 -13.79 -9.75 7.30
C ILE A 39 -12.27 -9.58 7.38
N PRO A 40 -11.41 -10.62 7.48
CA PRO A 40 -9.96 -10.45 7.48
C PRO A 40 -9.44 -9.70 6.25
N PHE A 41 -10.04 -9.95 5.09
CA PHE A 41 -9.71 -9.26 3.84
C PHE A 41 -10.14 -7.79 3.86
N GLY A 42 -11.33 -7.51 4.45
CA GLY A 42 -11.80 -6.15 4.67
C GLY A 42 -10.86 -5.34 5.55
N LEU A 43 -10.41 -5.92 6.66
CA LEU A 43 -9.43 -5.28 7.55
C LEU A 43 -8.08 -5.05 6.86
N ALA A 44 -7.63 -5.99 6.02
CA ALA A 44 -6.42 -5.83 5.21
C ALA A 44 -6.58 -4.65 4.23
N SER A 45 -7.73 -4.55 3.57
CA SER A 45 -8.03 -3.45 2.65
C SER A 45 -8.00 -2.09 3.34
N PHE A 46 -8.57 -1.96 4.54
CA PHE A 46 -8.53 -0.72 5.31
C PHE A 46 -7.10 -0.35 5.74
N ARG A 47 -6.25 -1.31 6.08
CA ARG A 47 -4.82 -1.04 6.36
C ARG A 47 -4.10 -0.50 5.14
N ILE A 48 -4.34 -1.09 3.97
CA ILE A 48 -3.76 -0.60 2.72
C ILE A 48 -4.29 0.80 2.40
N ALA A 49 -5.59 1.06 2.60
CA ALA A 49 -6.19 2.38 2.42
C ALA A 49 -5.45 3.46 3.25
N GLY A 50 -5.17 3.17 4.51
CA GLY A 50 -4.40 4.07 5.39
C GLY A 50 -2.96 4.31 4.93
N PHE A 51 -2.36 3.35 4.22
CA PHE A 51 -1.06 3.53 3.58
C PHE A 51 -1.16 4.33 2.28
N VAL A 52 -2.14 4.01 1.44
CA VAL A 52 -2.32 4.62 0.13
C VAL A 52 -2.61 6.12 0.22
N ILE A 53 -3.35 6.56 1.25
CA ILE A 53 -3.66 7.99 1.39
C ILE A 53 -2.41 8.84 1.67
N TRP A 54 -1.39 8.27 2.32
CA TRP A 54 -0.16 8.97 2.70
C TRP A 54 1.07 8.05 2.60
N PRO A 55 1.55 7.73 1.35
CA PRO A 55 2.55 6.67 1.15
C PRO A 55 3.99 7.09 1.37
N PHE A 56 4.30 8.39 1.23
CA PHE A 56 5.67 8.86 1.35
C PHE A 56 6.11 8.95 2.82
N GLY A 57 7.32 8.46 3.10
CA GLY A 57 7.85 8.35 4.46
C GLY A 57 7.45 7.06 5.16
N ARG A 58 6.82 6.11 4.47
CA ARG A 58 6.45 4.79 4.98
C ARG A 58 7.01 3.69 4.09
N GLU A 59 7.28 2.55 4.70
CA GLU A 59 7.79 1.34 4.04
C GLU A 59 6.95 0.13 4.41
N VAL A 60 6.91 -0.83 3.50
CA VAL A 60 6.29 -2.14 3.74
C VAL A 60 7.39 -3.12 4.08
N VAL A 61 7.23 -3.81 5.20
CA VAL A 61 8.15 -4.86 5.64
C VAL A 61 7.41 -6.18 5.79
N ASP A 62 8.11 -7.28 5.52
CA ASP A 62 7.58 -8.60 5.76
C ASP A 62 7.62 -8.92 7.26
N THR A 63 6.54 -9.47 7.78
CA THR A 63 6.47 -9.97 9.15
C THR A 63 6.56 -11.48 9.15
N HIS A 64 7.30 -12.04 10.08
CA HIS A 64 7.42 -13.51 10.23
C HIS A 64 6.14 -14.17 10.80
N ARG A 65 5.06 -13.41 10.93
CA ARG A 65 3.76 -13.89 11.46
C ARG A 65 2.88 -14.56 10.40
N GLY A 66 3.35 -14.64 9.15
CA GLY A 66 2.59 -15.22 8.05
C GLY A 66 2.87 -16.72 7.92
N GLY A 67 1.95 -17.58 8.39
CA GLY A 67 1.98 -19.02 8.11
C GLY A 67 1.20 -19.39 6.84
N ALA A 68 0.88 -20.68 6.70
CA ALA A 68 0.09 -21.21 5.58
C ALA A 68 -1.24 -20.48 5.37
N MET A 69 -1.90 -20.03 6.45
CA MET A 69 -3.15 -19.25 6.38
C MET A 69 -2.97 -17.90 5.69
N SER A 70 -1.84 -17.23 5.91
CA SER A 70 -1.52 -15.98 5.21
C SER A 70 -1.27 -16.21 3.73
N ALA A 71 -0.62 -17.32 3.37
CA ALA A 71 -0.40 -17.69 1.97
C ALA A 71 -1.73 -17.96 1.24
N VAL A 72 -2.63 -18.74 1.83
CA VAL A 72 -3.96 -18.99 1.28
C VAL A 72 -4.77 -17.69 1.19
N GLY A 73 -4.75 -16.87 2.24
CA GLY A 73 -5.41 -15.57 2.26
C GLY A 73 -4.91 -14.65 1.15
N ASN A 74 -3.60 -14.59 0.93
CA ASN A 74 -3.00 -13.79 -0.15
C ASN A 74 -3.44 -14.26 -1.54
N VAL A 75 -3.54 -15.57 -1.78
CA VAL A 75 -4.00 -16.10 -3.08
C VAL A 75 -5.46 -15.71 -3.32
N ILE A 76 -6.33 -15.90 -2.34
CA ILE A 76 -7.74 -15.53 -2.45
C ILE A 76 -7.89 -14.02 -2.66
N TRP A 77 -7.20 -13.22 -1.85
CA TRP A 77 -7.21 -11.76 -1.98
C TRP A 77 -6.74 -11.30 -3.36
N PHE A 78 -5.61 -11.87 -3.86
CA PHE A 78 -5.07 -11.52 -5.18
C PHE A 78 -6.10 -11.73 -6.29
N LEU A 79 -6.81 -12.85 -6.29
CA LEU A 79 -7.81 -13.17 -7.32
C LEU A 79 -9.05 -12.28 -7.22
N VAL A 80 -9.49 -11.95 -6.00
CA VAL A 80 -10.75 -11.22 -5.77
C VAL A 80 -10.56 -9.70 -5.91
N ALA A 81 -9.51 -9.16 -5.36
CA ALA A 81 -9.30 -7.70 -5.28
C ALA A 81 -7.88 -7.26 -5.64
N GLY A 82 -6.86 -7.97 -5.21
CA GLY A 82 -5.47 -7.56 -5.31
C GLY A 82 -5.01 -7.31 -6.75
N LEU A 83 -5.36 -8.20 -7.67
CA LEU A 83 -5.04 -8.06 -9.09
C LEU A 83 -5.64 -6.78 -9.70
N TRP A 84 -6.90 -6.52 -9.43
CA TRP A 84 -7.62 -5.36 -9.98
C TRP A 84 -7.08 -4.04 -9.42
N LEU A 85 -6.79 -4.02 -8.13
CA LEU A 85 -6.19 -2.87 -7.47
C LEU A 85 -4.73 -2.66 -7.93
N ALA A 86 -3.97 -3.73 -8.16
CA ALA A 86 -2.62 -3.64 -8.73
C ALA A 86 -2.64 -3.06 -10.15
N ILE A 87 -3.61 -3.46 -10.99
CA ILE A 87 -3.81 -2.87 -12.32
C ILE A 87 -4.10 -1.38 -12.19
N ALA A 88 -4.95 -0.97 -11.25
CA ALA A 88 -5.22 0.45 -11.00
C ALA A 88 -3.94 1.21 -10.63
N HIS A 89 -3.08 0.65 -9.78
CA HIS A 89 -1.78 1.24 -9.46
C HIS A 89 -0.85 1.34 -10.67
N VAL A 90 -0.80 0.32 -11.52
CA VAL A 90 0.02 0.35 -12.75
C VAL A 90 -0.47 1.44 -13.71
N LEU A 91 -1.78 1.52 -13.96
CA LEU A 91 -2.35 2.54 -14.83
C LEU A 91 -2.09 3.96 -14.29
N THR A 92 -2.25 4.14 -12.99
CA THR A 92 -1.96 5.42 -12.32
C THR A 92 -0.48 5.76 -12.40
N ALA A 93 0.42 4.78 -12.22
CA ALA A 93 1.86 4.97 -12.34
C ALA A 93 2.26 5.40 -13.75
N VAL A 94 1.71 4.76 -14.79
CA VAL A 94 1.96 5.12 -16.18
C VAL A 94 1.50 6.55 -16.46
N ALA A 95 0.28 6.91 -16.05
CA ALA A 95 -0.26 8.25 -16.22
C ALA A 95 0.61 9.33 -15.52
N GLN A 96 1.11 9.03 -14.32
CA GLN A 96 1.97 9.96 -13.57
C GLN A 96 3.38 10.05 -14.17
N ALA A 97 3.95 8.94 -14.67
CA ALA A 97 5.30 8.90 -15.22
C ALA A 97 5.46 9.73 -16.51
N VAL A 98 4.36 10.09 -17.17
CA VAL A 98 4.39 11.00 -18.34
C VAL A 98 4.88 12.39 -17.96
N THR A 99 4.79 12.78 -16.69
CA THR A 99 5.25 14.07 -16.20
C THR A 99 6.48 13.91 -15.30
N ILE A 100 7.40 14.88 -15.33
CA ILE A 100 8.61 14.84 -14.49
C ILE A 100 8.25 14.84 -12.99
N ILE A 101 7.26 15.64 -12.59
CA ILE A 101 6.77 15.69 -11.21
C ILE A 101 6.08 14.37 -10.82
N GLY A 102 5.48 13.68 -11.79
CA GLY A 102 4.81 12.42 -11.57
C GLY A 102 5.73 11.21 -11.41
N ILE A 103 7.03 11.31 -11.76
CA ILE A 103 7.98 10.19 -11.63
C ILE A 103 8.08 9.68 -10.17
N PRO A 104 8.30 10.54 -9.14
CA PRO A 104 8.30 10.06 -7.76
C PRO A 104 6.92 9.53 -7.32
N LEU A 105 5.82 10.05 -7.88
CA LEU A 105 4.47 9.55 -7.62
C LEU A 105 4.24 8.18 -8.27
N ALA A 106 4.73 7.97 -9.49
CA ALA A 106 4.72 6.66 -10.16
C ALA A 106 5.50 5.61 -9.35
N TRP A 107 6.64 5.99 -8.77
CA TRP A 107 7.40 5.13 -7.87
C TRP A 107 6.61 4.73 -6.63
N ALA A 108 5.83 5.66 -6.05
CA ALA A 108 4.96 5.33 -4.93
C ALA A 108 3.90 4.28 -5.30
N ASN A 109 3.32 4.34 -6.51
CA ASN A 109 2.42 3.30 -7.00
C ASN A 109 3.11 1.94 -7.10
N ILE A 110 4.33 1.90 -7.66
CA ILE A 110 5.11 0.66 -7.76
C ILE A 110 5.40 0.08 -6.37
N LYS A 111 5.75 0.93 -5.42
CA LYS A 111 6.00 0.53 -4.02
C LYS A 111 4.76 -0.09 -3.34
N LEU A 112 3.57 0.34 -3.72
CA LEU A 112 2.32 -0.15 -3.17
C LEU A 112 1.88 -1.50 -3.75
N ILE A 113 2.31 -1.86 -4.96
CA ILE A 113 1.88 -3.08 -5.66
C ILE A 113 2.09 -4.36 -4.83
N PRO A 114 3.25 -4.62 -4.21
CA PRO A 114 3.46 -5.85 -3.44
C PRO A 114 2.47 -6.01 -2.27
N VAL A 115 2.19 -4.94 -1.51
CA VAL A 115 1.22 -5.00 -0.41
C VAL A 115 -0.21 -5.05 -0.91
N THR A 116 -0.48 -4.49 -2.08
CA THR A 116 -1.78 -4.56 -2.75
C THR A 116 -2.09 -5.99 -3.19
N CYS A 117 -1.10 -6.69 -3.74
CA CYS A 117 -1.26 -8.07 -4.18
C CYS A 117 -1.31 -9.08 -3.03
N PHE A 118 -0.46 -8.89 -2.01
CA PHE A 118 -0.21 -9.84 -0.93
C PHE A 118 -0.14 -9.13 0.42
N PRO A 119 -1.28 -8.67 0.98
CA PRO A 119 -1.29 -7.85 2.19
C PRO A 119 -1.03 -8.64 3.48
N PHE A 120 -1.29 -9.94 3.49
CA PHE A 120 -1.12 -10.76 4.68
C PHE A 120 0.35 -11.11 4.90
N GLY A 121 0.83 -10.96 6.14
CA GLY A 121 2.24 -11.13 6.49
C GLY A 121 3.09 -9.89 6.20
N LYS A 122 2.48 -8.74 5.90
CA LYS A 122 3.16 -7.47 5.71
C LYS A 122 2.69 -6.42 6.71
N GLU A 123 3.60 -5.53 7.07
CA GLU A 123 3.35 -4.40 7.97
C GLU A 123 3.86 -3.11 7.35
N VAL A 124 3.15 -2.03 7.61
CA VAL A 124 3.54 -0.68 7.18
C VAL A 124 4.16 0.05 8.37
N ILE A 125 5.42 0.44 8.22
CA ILE A 125 6.17 1.16 9.24
C ILE A 125 6.74 2.47 8.67
N SER A 126 7.21 3.35 9.54
CA SER A 126 7.91 4.54 9.08
C SER A 126 9.24 4.18 8.40
N SER A 127 9.68 5.00 7.44
CA SER A 127 10.98 4.77 6.78
C SER A 127 12.16 4.89 7.74
N SER A 128 12.01 5.61 8.86
CA SER A 128 13.02 5.67 9.93
C SER A 128 13.14 4.34 10.67
N ASP A 129 12.00 3.70 10.99
CA ASP A 129 11.98 2.42 11.69
C ASP A 129 12.47 1.28 10.78
N ALA A 130 12.12 1.33 9.48
CA ALA A 130 12.63 0.38 8.49
C ALA A 130 14.15 0.42 8.41
N ARG A 131 14.76 1.62 8.41
CA ARG A 131 16.22 1.77 8.42
C ARG A 131 16.85 1.26 9.71
N ALA A 132 16.22 1.52 10.85
CA ALA A 132 16.70 1.01 12.14
C ALA A 132 16.72 -0.52 12.19
N GLN A 133 15.76 -1.18 11.55
CA GLN A 133 15.73 -2.64 11.43
C GLN A 133 16.80 -3.19 10.48
N MET A 134 17.09 -2.48 9.36
CA MET A 134 18.13 -2.89 8.41
C MET A 134 19.56 -2.69 8.94
N PHE A 135 19.75 -1.67 9.77
CA PHE A 135 21.04 -1.32 10.36
C PHE A 135 20.91 -1.21 11.88
N PRO A 136 20.70 -2.33 12.58
CA PRO A 136 20.71 -2.30 14.03
C PRO A 136 22.09 -1.78 14.47
N THR A 137 22.09 -0.60 15.09
CA THR A 137 23.32 -0.08 15.70
C THR A 137 23.77 -1.11 16.71
N ALA A 138 24.93 -1.73 16.45
CA ALA A 138 25.56 -2.62 17.39
C ALA A 138 25.75 -1.88 18.72
N ARG A 139 25.00 -2.28 19.73
CA ARG A 139 25.20 -1.86 21.12
C ARG A 139 26.24 -2.78 21.76
#